data_8ebfd3866de54f14894ff2c97ea20f0e
#
_entry.id   8ebfd3866de54f14894ff2c97ea20f0e
#
_cell.length_a   1.000
_cell.length_b   1.000
_cell.length_c   1.000
_cell.angle_alpha   90.00
_cell.angle_beta   90.00
_cell.angle_gamma   90.00
#
_symmetry.space_group_name_H-M   'P 1'
#
loop_
_entity.id
_entity.type
_entity.pdbx_description
1 polymer ?
#
loop_
_entity_poly.entity_id
_entity_poly.type
_entity_poly.pdbx_seq_one_letter_code
_entity_poly.pdbx_strand_id
1 'polypeptide(L)'
;MTATRPAVPSPRTGDDPPRPPSLTAFIPCFNEEGQVDEVHATIDAELSGYPDLEILFVDDGSTDGTLDKVKALSARDPRVRYVSFSRNFGLEAAHGAGFRYARGTWVVQLDADLQSPPAEAPKLIAKALEGYDVVYGIRRERHDPLFRRLGSAVQQRLAQRVFGVDLVYGSSVFRVVRASVARRAVDLRLATPYFVATMPLLGARWATVDVAHRQRQDGGSRWAVWRLFAHSAELFFGFSLRPLMWLYAAVALAVPVVLAAGAIGSPAGALAGEVVLLGAVGVLAAYVHRLVRGSVRPALFYVREANIPIAPEDSLYAEAPAVREPAR
;
A
#
# COMPACT_ATOMS: atom_id res chain seq x y z
N MET A 1 -15.58 8.38 22.58
CA MET A 1 -16.45 7.35 22.00
C MET A 1 -15.58 6.18 21.65
N THR A 2 -15.67 5.13 22.42
CA THR A 2 -14.98 3.84 22.24
C THR A 2 -15.62 3.13 21.05
N ALA A 3 -14.84 2.94 19.98
CA ALA A 3 -15.28 2.19 18.81
C ALA A 3 -15.57 0.74 19.23
N THR A 4 -16.81 0.34 19.18
CA THR A 4 -17.27 -1.02 19.45
C THR A 4 -16.72 -1.94 18.36
N ARG A 5 -15.87 -2.86 18.75
CA ARG A 5 -15.32 -3.91 17.88
C ARG A 5 -16.49 -4.74 17.33
N PRO A 6 -16.63 -4.93 15.99
CA PRO A 6 -17.68 -5.78 15.44
C PRO A 6 -17.48 -7.23 15.91
N ALA A 7 -18.59 -7.90 16.24
CA ALA A 7 -18.60 -9.28 16.72
C ALA A 7 -18.01 -10.24 15.68
N VAL A 8 -17.18 -11.16 16.15
CA VAL A 8 -16.62 -12.26 15.34
C VAL A 8 -17.75 -13.22 14.98
N PRO A 9 -18.03 -13.52 13.70
CA PRO A 9 -18.98 -14.57 13.35
C PRO A 9 -18.47 -15.92 13.82
N SER A 10 -19.38 -16.76 14.32
CA SER A 10 -19.10 -18.11 14.79
C SER A 10 -18.37 -18.96 13.73
N PRO A 11 -17.44 -19.84 14.13
CA PRO A 11 -16.78 -20.76 13.19
C PRO A 11 -17.83 -21.68 12.54
N ARG A 12 -17.65 -21.96 11.25
CA ARG A 12 -18.48 -22.91 10.51
C ARG A 12 -18.25 -24.31 11.07
N THR A 13 -19.30 -24.94 11.56
CA THR A 13 -19.30 -26.36 11.94
C THR A 13 -19.38 -27.21 10.66
N GLY A 14 -18.25 -27.74 10.23
CA GLY A 14 -18.15 -28.76 9.19
C GLY A 14 -16.96 -29.64 9.54
N ASP A 15 -17.16 -30.95 9.66
CA ASP A 15 -16.22 -31.96 10.16
C ASP A 15 -15.07 -32.30 9.20
N ASP A 16 -14.93 -31.65 8.06
CA ASP A 16 -13.76 -31.79 7.20
C ASP A 16 -12.63 -30.84 7.67
N PRO A 17 -11.38 -31.32 7.80
CA PRO A 17 -10.26 -30.43 8.07
C PRO A 17 -10.25 -29.35 6.99
N PRO A 18 -10.16 -28.08 7.37
CA PRO A 18 -10.22 -26.98 6.41
C PRO A 18 -9.09 -27.17 5.38
N ARG A 19 -9.47 -27.31 4.09
CA ARG A 19 -8.49 -27.35 3.01
C ARG A 19 -7.59 -26.11 3.16
N PRO A 20 -6.26 -26.28 3.05
CA PRO A 20 -5.37 -25.14 3.08
C PRO A 20 -5.82 -24.13 2.01
N PRO A 21 -5.80 -22.82 2.33
CA PRO A 21 -6.29 -21.80 1.42
C PRO A 21 -5.41 -21.73 0.17
N SER A 22 -6.02 -21.45 -0.98
CA SER A 22 -5.24 -21.08 -2.16
C SER A 22 -4.51 -19.75 -1.92
N LEU A 23 -3.24 -19.68 -2.29
CA LEU A 23 -2.34 -18.61 -1.93
C LEU A 23 -1.69 -17.99 -3.16
N THR A 24 -1.68 -16.67 -3.25
CA THR A 24 -0.77 -15.93 -4.13
C THR A 24 0.29 -15.24 -3.30
N ALA A 25 1.54 -15.64 -3.48
CA ALA A 25 2.70 -14.87 -3.03
C ALA A 25 3.06 -13.87 -4.15
N PHE A 26 2.86 -12.56 -3.94
CA PHE A 26 3.25 -11.58 -4.94
C PHE A 26 4.44 -10.75 -4.49
N ILE A 27 5.31 -10.45 -5.45
CA ILE A 27 6.60 -9.82 -5.26
C ILE A 27 6.70 -8.63 -6.23
N PRO A 28 6.62 -7.37 -5.75
CA PRO A 28 6.98 -6.21 -6.55
C PRO A 28 8.50 -6.19 -6.74
N CYS A 29 8.98 -5.99 -7.96
CA CYS A 29 10.40 -5.91 -8.28
C CYS A 29 10.68 -4.73 -9.22
N PHE A 30 11.84 -4.09 -9.01
CA PHE A 30 12.36 -3.03 -9.88
C PHE A 30 13.88 -3.03 -9.81
N ASN A 31 14.55 -3.49 -10.86
CA ASN A 31 16.00 -3.65 -10.93
C ASN A 31 16.54 -4.55 -9.80
N GLU A 32 15.96 -5.75 -9.68
CA GLU A 32 16.28 -6.76 -8.66
C GLU A 32 16.81 -8.06 -9.31
N GLU A 33 17.55 -7.95 -10.42
CA GLU A 33 18.07 -9.10 -11.17
C GLU A 33 18.80 -10.10 -10.28
N GLY A 34 19.58 -9.60 -9.31
CA GLY A 34 20.34 -10.43 -8.38
C GLY A 34 19.49 -11.24 -7.40
N GLN A 35 18.24 -10.84 -7.17
CA GLN A 35 17.40 -11.40 -6.11
C GLN A 35 16.33 -12.39 -6.61
N VAL A 36 15.98 -12.34 -7.90
CA VAL A 36 14.85 -13.11 -8.47
C VAL A 36 14.92 -14.59 -8.17
N ASP A 37 16.08 -15.22 -8.40
CA ASP A 37 16.24 -16.66 -8.18
C ASP A 37 16.21 -17.04 -6.70
N GLU A 38 16.80 -16.24 -5.82
CA GLU A 38 16.80 -16.46 -4.36
C GLU A 38 15.40 -16.32 -3.78
N VAL A 39 14.65 -15.29 -4.19
CA VAL A 39 13.26 -15.07 -3.79
C VAL A 39 12.39 -16.26 -4.19
N HIS A 40 12.50 -16.72 -5.44
CA HIS A 40 11.74 -17.88 -5.91
C HIS A 40 12.07 -19.13 -5.08
N ALA A 41 13.35 -19.44 -4.91
CA ALA A 41 13.79 -20.62 -4.14
C ALA A 41 13.32 -20.57 -2.68
N THR A 42 13.36 -19.38 -2.06
CA THR A 42 12.91 -19.20 -0.67
C THR A 42 11.39 -19.37 -0.56
N ILE A 43 10.60 -18.81 -1.49
CA ILE A 43 9.15 -18.99 -1.51
C ILE A 43 8.79 -20.46 -1.73
N ASP A 44 9.48 -21.16 -2.64
CA ASP A 44 9.26 -22.56 -2.89
C ASP A 44 9.54 -23.41 -1.62
N ALA A 45 10.67 -23.18 -0.97
CA ALA A 45 11.03 -23.88 0.26
C ALA A 45 10.01 -23.71 1.39
N GLU A 46 9.47 -22.50 1.56
CA GLU A 46 8.65 -22.14 2.72
C GLU A 46 7.12 -22.27 2.48
N LEU A 47 6.67 -22.13 1.23
CA LEU A 47 5.25 -22.05 0.89
C LEU A 47 4.75 -23.15 -0.05
N SER A 48 5.60 -24.06 -0.53
CA SER A 48 5.19 -25.17 -1.42
C SER A 48 4.17 -26.13 -0.79
N GLY A 49 4.04 -26.14 0.53
CA GLY A 49 3.00 -26.89 1.24
C GLY A 49 1.55 -26.40 0.99
N TYR A 50 1.37 -25.23 0.40
CA TYR A 50 0.06 -24.73 -0.01
C TYR A 50 -0.29 -25.26 -1.41
N PRO A 51 -1.38 -26.05 -1.56
CA PRO A 51 -1.64 -26.85 -2.77
C PRO A 51 -1.84 -26.03 -4.04
N ASP A 52 -2.35 -24.80 -3.91
CA ASP A 52 -2.64 -23.90 -5.03
C ASP A 52 -1.78 -22.61 -4.89
N LEU A 53 -0.47 -22.79 -4.68
CA LEU A 53 0.46 -21.66 -4.60
C LEU A 53 0.67 -21.04 -5.99
N GLU A 54 0.39 -19.75 -6.11
CA GLU A 54 0.80 -18.89 -7.22
C GLU A 54 1.93 -17.97 -6.75
N ILE A 55 2.98 -17.83 -7.56
CA ILE A 55 4.09 -16.89 -7.33
C ILE A 55 4.00 -15.81 -8.40
N LEU A 56 3.56 -14.61 -8.03
CA LEU A 56 3.29 -13.52 -8.96
C LEU A 56 4.37 -12.43 -8.83
N PHE A 57 5.24 -12.34 -9.82
CA PHE A 57 6.18 -11.22 -9.93
C PHE A 57 5.50 -10.03 -10.61
N VAL A 58 5.62 -8.85 -10.01
CA VAL A 58 5.16 -7.59 -10.59
C VAL A 58 6.39 -6.72 -10.88
N ASP A 59 6.82 -6.74 -12.12
CA ASP A 59 7.96 -5.96 -12.59
C ASP A 59 7.53 -4.52 -12.90
N ASP A 60 8.01 -3.58 -12.08
CA ASP A 60 7.70 -2.14 -12.20
C ASP A 60 8.56 -1.46 -13.29
N GLY A 61 8.66 -2.10 -14.47
CA GLY A 61 9.37 -1.58 -15.62
C GLY A 61 10.89 -1.56 -15.44
N SER A 62 11.46 -2.67 -14.98
CA SER A 62 12.91 -2.83 -14.82
C SER A 62 13.67 -2.59 -16.12
N THR A 63 14.92 -2.10 -15.98
CA THR A 63 15.83 -1.79 -17.07
C THR A 63 17.07 -2.72 -17.10
N ASP A 64 17.18 -3.59 -16.11
CA ASP A 64 18.19 -4.65 -16.00
C ASP A 64 17.65 -6.02 -16.46
N GLY A 65 18.33 -7.12 -16.13
CA GLY A 65 17.91 -8.48 -16.46
C GLY A 65 16.76 -9.05 -15.60
N THR A 66 16.11 -8.27 -14.73
CA THR A 66 15.05 -8.74 -13.82
C THR A 66 13.94 -9.47 -14.58
N LEU A 67 13.35 -8.84 -15.61
CA LEU A 67 12.23 -9.40 -16.37
C LEU A 67 12.63 -10.69 -17.10
N ASP A 68 13.84 -10.74 -17.68
CA ASP A 68 14.32 -11.92 -18.39
C ASP A 68 14.49 -13.11 -17.46
N LYS A 69 14.99 -12.90 -16.25
CA LYS A 69 15.04 -13.93 -15.21
C LYS A 69 13.66 -14.42 -14.79
N VAL A 70 12.70 -13.51 -14.58
CA VAL A 70 11.33 -13.88 -14.22
C VAL A 70 10.68 -14.72 -15.34
N LYS A 71 10.90 -14.36 -16.62
CA LYS A 71 10.44 -15.15 -17.77
C LYS A 71 11.08 -16.55 -17.79
N ALA A 72 12.37 -16.63 -17.54
CA ALA A 72 13.06 -17.92 -17.47
C ALA A 72 12.54 -18.80 -16.32
N LEU A 73 12.17 -18.21 -15.17
CA LEU A 73 11.51 -18.91 -14.09
C LEU A 73 10.11 -19.40 -14.50
N SER A 74 9.31 -18.54 -15.12
CA SER A 74 7.95 -18.90 -15.54
C SER A 74 7.91 -20.03 -16.59
N ALA A 75 8.97 -20.16 -17.39
CA ALA A 75 9.11 -21.27 -18.34
C ALA A 75 9.43 -22.62 -17.66
N ARG A 76 10.00 -22.61 -16.45
CA ARG A 76 10.41 -23.81 -15.69
C ARG A 76 9.38 -24.19 -14.61
N ASP A 77 8.70 -23.21 -14.04
CA ASP A 77 7.74 -23.40 -12.95
C ASP A 77 6.37 -22.79 -13.35
N PRO A 78 5.35 -23.64 -13.60
CA PRO A 78 4.01 -23.17 -14.01
C PRO A 78 3.29 -22.34 -12.94
N ARG A 79 3.74 -22.35 -11.69
CA ARG A 79 3.22 -21.52 -10.61
C ARG A 79 3.68 -20.07 -10.73
N VAL A 80 4.78 -19.83 -11.48
CA VAL A 80 5.34 -18.50 -11.65
C VAL A 80 4.60 -17.73 -12.72
N ARG A 81 4.04 -16.62 -12.31
CA ARG A 81 3.29 -15.67 -13.13
C ARG A 81 3.97 -14.30 -13.06
N TYR A 82 3.78 -13.50 -14.11
CA TYR A 82 4.33 -12.15 -14.09
C TYR A 82 3.46 -11.13 -14.82
N VAL A 83 3.60 -9.88 -14.37
CA VAL A 83 3.09 -8.67 -15.00
C VAL A 83 4.25 -7.68 -15.06
N SER A 84 4.56 -7.15 -16.24
CA SER A 84 5.61 -6.13 -16.43
C SER A 84 5.00 -4.84 -16.95
N PHE A 85 5.34 -3.73 -16.30
CA PHE A 85 4.85 -2.42 -16.63
C PHE A 85 5.64 -1.79 -17.79
N SER A 86 5.01 -0.82 -18.46
CA SER A 86 5.63 -0.10 -19.58
C SER A 86 6.76 0.84 -19.14
N ARG A 87 6.79 1.25 -17.89
CA ARG A 87 7.81 2.07 -17.21
C ARG A 87 7.66 1.90 -15.70
N ASN A 88 8.55 2.51 -14.92
CA ASN A 88 8.37 2.60 -13.48
C ASN A 88 7.17 3.51 -13.13
N PHE A 89 6.18 2.95 -12.44
CA PHE A 89 4.98 3.62 -11.89
C PHE A 89 5.05 3.76 -10.37
N GLY A 90 5.97 3.08 -9.71
CA GLY A 90 6.21 3.10 -8.28
C GLY A 90 5.57 1.96 -7.52
N LEU A 91 6.06 1.75 -6.30
CA LEU A 91 5.73 0.61 -5.45
C LEU A 91 4.22 0.40 -5.24
N GLU A 92 3.45 1.46 -5.02
CA GLU A 92 2.01 1.34 -4.81
C GLU A 92 1.27 0.90 -6.08
N ALA A 93 1.79 1.23 -7.27
CA ALA A 93 1.27 0.72 -8.53
C ALA A 93 1.52 -0.80 -8.64
N ALA A 94 2.73 -1.25 -8.29
CA ALA A 94 3.06 -2.67 -8.26
C ALA A 94 2.20 -3.43 -7.24
N HIS A 95 1.95 -2.86 -6.06
CA HIS A 95 1.00 -3.42 -5.10
C HIS A 95 -0.41 -3.54 -5.69
N GLY A 96 -0.87 -2.49 -6.38
CA GLY A 96 -2.18 -2.49 -7.04
C GLY A 96 -2.33 -3.61 -8.06
N ALA A 97 -1.31 -3.85 -8.90
CA ALA A 97 -1.30 -4.95 -9.85
C ALA A 97 -1.27 -6.31 -9.15
N GLY A 98 -0.42 -6.48 -8.13
CA GLY A 98 -0.38 -7.70 -7.33
C GLY A 98 -1.73 -8.05 -6.72
N PHE A 99 -2.43 -7.05 -6.15
CA PHE A 99 -3.78 -7.23 -5.59
C PHE A 99 -4.86 -7.49 -6.64
N ARG A 100 -4.77 -6.87 -7.81
CA ARG A 100 -5.74 -7.01 -8.89
C ARG A 100 -5.65 -8.37 -9.56
N TYR A 101 -4.44 -8.84 -9.83
CA TYR A 101 -4.18 -10.04 -10.63
C TYR A 101 -3.92 -11.32 -9.84
N ALA A 102 -3.80 -11.24 -8.51
CA ALA A 102 -3.70 -12.41 -7.64
C ALA A 102 -4.93 -13.33 -7.80
N ARG A 103 -4.68 -14.64 -7.98
CA ARG A 103 -5.71 -15.67 -8.18
C ARG A 103 -6.11 -16.38 -6.89
N GLY A 104 -5.19 -16.49 -5.94
CA GLY A 104 -5.42 -17.10 -4.65
C GLY A 104 -6.56 -16.43 -3.86
N THR A 105 -7.15 -17.15 -2.94
CA THR A 105 -8.12 -16.60 -1.99
C THR A 105 -7.47 -15.67 -0.99
N TRP A 106 -6.18 -15.89 -0.75
CA TRP A 106 -5.31 -15.05 0.09
C TRP A 106 -4.10 -14.60 -0.69
N VAL A 107 -3.69 -13.37 -0.43
CA VAL A 107 -2.56 -12.71 -1.07
C VAL A 107 -1.53 -12.42 0.00
N VAL A 108 -0.33 -12.98 -0.15
CA VAL A 108 0.84 -12.66 0.67
C VAL A 108 1.70 -11.69 -0.11
N GLN A 109 1.92 -10.52 0.44
CA GLN A 109 2.82 -9.52 -0.12
C GLN A 109 4.20 -9.71 0.48
N LEU A 110 5.19 -9.92 -0.37
CA LEU A 110 6.60 -10.12 -0.01
C LEU A 110 7.47 -9.03 -0.63
N ASP A 111 8.64 -8.80 -0.05
CA ASP A 111 9.65 -7.90 -0.60
C ASP A 111 10.66 -8.70 -1.44
N ALA A 112 11.11 -8.13 -2.57
CA ALA A 112 12.12 -8.78 -3.42
C ALA A 112 13.48 -8.95 -2.73
N ASP A 113 13.80 -8.13 -1.73
CA ASP A 113 15.05 -8.18 -0.97
C ASP A 113 14.99 -9.12 0.27
N LEU A 114 13.89 -9.87 0.43
CA LEU A 114 13.67 -10.83 1.52
C LEU A 114 13.88 -10.24 2.93
N GLN A 115 13.73 -8.91 3.11
CA GLN A 115 13.77 -8.30 4.44
C GLN A 115 12.71 -8.90 5.36
N SER A 116 11.57 -9.27 4.78
CA SER A 116 10.51 -10.01 5.45
C SER A 116 10.55 -11.47 5.02
N PRO A 117 11.04 -12.39 5.88
CA PRO A 117 11.22 -13.79 5.49
C PRO A 117 9.90 -14.46 5.12
N PRO A 118 9.79 -15.16 3.96
CA PRO A 118 8.60 -15.95 3.61
C PRO A 118 8.20 -16.98 4.66
N ALA A 119 9.15 -17.49 5.44
CA ALA A 119 8.92 -18.39 6.58
C ALA A 119 7.96 -17.83 7.66
N GLU A 120 7.80 -16.51 7.71
CA GLU A 120 6.86 -15.86 8.63
C GLU A 120 5.42 -15.81 8.08
N ALA A 121 5.21 -16.06 6.78
CA ALA A 121 3.89 -16.00 6.16
C ALA A 121 2.88 -16.97 6.77
N PRO A 122 3.22 -18.22 7.12
CA PRO A 122 2.28 -19.14 7.77
C PRO A 122 1.68 -18.57 9.07
N LYS A 123 2.44 -17.80 9.85
CA LYS A 123 1.92 -17.15 11.09
C LYS A 123 0.83 -16.12 10.76
N LEU A 124 1.04 -15.32 9.71
CA LEU A 124 0.06 -14.32 9.27
C LEU A 124 -1.18 -15.01 8.70
N ILE A 125 -0.99 -16.07 7.91
CA ILE A 125 -2.09 -16.85 7.32
C ILE A 125 -2.94 -17.48 8.43
N ALA A 126 -2.31 -18.13 9.41
CA ALA A 126 -3.02 -18.70 10.57
C ALA A 126 -3.86 -17.62 11.28
N LYS A 127 -3.29 -16.43 11.49
CA LYS A 127 -4.02 -15.31 12.10
C LYS A 127 -5.16 -14.81 11.21
N ALA A 128 -4.98 -14.77 9.89
CA ALA A 128 -6.04 -14.39 8.95
C ALA A 128 -7.24 -15.36 8.99
N LEU A 129 -6.97 -16.65 9.14
CA LEU A 129 -8.00 -17.69 9.23
C LEU A 129 -8.84 -17.61 10.52
N GLU A 130 -8.39 -16.90 11.55
CA GLU A 130 -9.21 -16.57 12.73
C GLU A 130 -10.36 -15.59 12.41
N GLY A 131 -10.48 -15.14 11.17
CA GLY A 131 -11.58 -14.28 10.71
C GLY A 131 -11.16 -12.83 10.43
N TYR A 132 -9.88 -12.55 10.29
CA TYR A 132 -9.38 -11.25 9.85
C TYR A 132 -9.27 -11.21 8.33
N ASP A 133 -9.45 -10.02 7.75
CA ASP A 133 -9.39 -9.80 6.31
C ASP A 133 -7.99 -9.33 5.89
N VAL A 134 -7.25 -8.69 6.81
CA VAL A 134 -5.88 -8.22 6.61
C VAL A 134 -5.06 -8.52 7.87
N VAL A 135 -3.88 -9.10 7.70
CA VAL A 135 -2.92 -9.29 8.78
C VAL A 135 -1.59 -8.67 8.41
N TYR A 136 -1.14 -7.72 9.21
CA TYR A 136 0.12 -7.02 9.00
C TYR A 136 1.23 -7.64 9.84
N GLY A 137 2.40 -7.88 9.23
CA GLY A 137 3.61 -8.19 9.95
C GLY A 137 4.17 -6.94 10.62
N ILE A 138 4.44 -7.00 11.92
CA ILE A 138 5.11 -5.93 12.67
C ILE A 138 6.52 -6.38 13.00
N ARG A 139 7.49 -5.51 12.79
CA ARG A 139 8.89 -5.75 13.17
C ARG A 139 9.02 -5.82 14.70
N ARG A 140 9.44 -6.97 15.22
CA ARG A 140 9.57 -7.21 16.67
C ARG A 140 10.67 -6.36 17.30
N GLU A 141 11.78 -6.16 16.60
CA GLU A 141 12.92 -5.39 17.09
C GLU A 141 13.15 -4.16 16.23
N ARG A 142 12.95 -3.00 16.82
CA ARG A 142 13.31 -1.71 16.19
C ARG A 142 14.62 -1.24 16.81
N HIS A 143 15.72 -1.50 16.13
CA HIS A 143 17.01 -0.88 16.44
C HIS A 143 17.12 0.56 15.94
N ASP A 144 15.95 1.22 15.74
CA ASP A 144 15.94 2.60 15.30
C ASP A 144 16.45 3.55 16.40
N PRO A 145 17.26 4.54 16.06
CA PRO A 145 17.68 5.61 16.98
C PRO A 145 16.49 6.28 17.64
N LEU A 146 16.64 6.72 18.90
CA LEU A 146 15.56 7.30 19.70
C LEU A 146 14.81 8.43 18.98
N PHE A 147 15.51 9.28 18.22
CA PHE A 147 14.89 10.37 17.47
C PHE A 147 13.94 9.89 16.36
N ARG A 148 14.24 8.75 15.67
CA ARG A 148 13.35 8.14 14.69
C ARG A 148 12.12 7.53 15.35
N ARG A 149 12.31 6.88 16.49
CA ARG A 149 11.19 6.32 17.27
C ARG A 149 10.25 7.42 17.76
N LEU A 150 10.80 8.53 18.27
CA LEU A 150 10.01 9.68 18.70
C LEU A 150 9.29 10.33 17.51
N GLY A 151 9.97 10.55 16.40
CA GLY A 151 9.39 11.10 15.17
C GLY A 151 8.24 10.25 14.65
N SER A 152 8.41 8.91 14.60
CA SER A 152 7.37 7.98 14.19
C SER A 152 6.17 7.99 15.16
N ALA A 153 6.40 8.06 16.47
CA ALA A 153 5.33 8.13 17.46
C ALA A 153 4.55 9.46 17.36
N VAL A 154 5.23 10.57 17.14
CA VAL A 154 4.60 11.89 16.91
C VAL A 154 3.77 11.85 15.63
N GLN A 155 4.34 11.36 14.52
CA GLN A 155 3.64 11.24 13.25
C GLN A 155 2.36 10.40 13.37
N GLN A 156 2.42 9.29 14.10
CA GLN A 156 1.26 8.42 14.33
C GLN A 156 0.19 9.13 15.17
N ARG A 157 0.59 9.77 16.29
CA ARG A 157 -0.38 10.53 17.11
C ARG A 157 -1.06 11.64 16.31
N LEU A 158 -0.31 12.34 15.45
CA LEU A 158 -0.84 13.31 14.52
C LEU A 158 -1.81 12.64 13.53
N ALA A 159 -1.41 11.53 12.89
CA ALA A 159 -2.27 10.81 11.95
C ALA A 159 -3.62 10.43 12.58
N GLN A 160 -3.60 9.82 13.75
CA GLN A 160 -4.81 9.33 14.41
C GLN A 160 -5.64 10.44 15.05
N ARG A 161 -5.01 11.28 15.92
CA ARG A 161 -5.78 12.26 16.71
C ARG A 161 -6.15 13.50 15.93
N VAL A 162 -5.21 13.98 15.13
CA VAL A 162 -5.35 15.24 14.39
C VAL A 162 -6.03 14.99 13.05
N PHE A 163 -5.52 14.04 12.25
CA PHE A 163 -6.05 13.80 10.91
C PHE A 163 -7.13 12.71 10.84
N GLY A 164 -7.27 11.87 11.87
CA GLY A 164 -8.26 10.79 11.91
C GLY A 164 -7.97 9.67 10.91
N VAL A 165 -6.70 9.48 10.56
CA VAL A 165 -6.24 8.40 9.68
C VAL A 165 -5.76 7.24 10.53
N ASP A 166 -6.44 6.09 10.42
CA ASP A 166 -6.05 4.86 11.10
C ASP A 166 -4.90 4.20 10.34
N LEU A 167 -3.68 4.46 10.80
CA LEU A 167 -2.49 3.79 10.33
C LEU A 167 -2.13 2.63 11.26
N VAL A 168 -1.88 1.47 10.69
CA VAL A 168 -1.35 0.33 11.45
C VAL A 168 0.11 0.60 11.79
N TYR A 169 0.36 0.92 13.06
CA TYR A 169 1.69 1.28 13.54
C TYR A 169 2.68 0.14 13.38
N GLY A 170 3.83 0.47 12.80
CA GLY A 170 4.91 -0.49 12.65
C GLY A 170 4.68 -1.54 11.58
N SER A 171 3.55 -1.48 10.85
CA SER A 171 3.33 -2.40 9.75
C SER A 171 4.48 -2.28 8.74
N SER A 172 5.03 -3.44 8.40
CA SER A 172 5.88 -3.57 7.23
C SER A 172 5.02 -3.69 5.97
N VAL A 173 5.67 -3.69 4.82
CA VAL A 173 5.01 -4.02 3.54
C VAL A 173 4.50 -5.47 3.57
N PHE A 174 5.12 -6.35 4.36
CA PHE A 174 4.75 -7.73 4.55
C PHE A 174 3.38 -7.89 5.23
N ARG A 175 2.45 -8.44 4.49
CA ARG A 175 1.06 -8.64 4.94
C ARG A 175 0.38 -9.77 4.20
N VAL A 176 -0.64 -10.33 4.83
CA VAL A 176 -1.59 -11.26 4.22
C VAL A 176 -2.93 -10.57 4.09
N VAL A 177 -3.53 -10.61 2.92
CA VAL A 177 -4.78 -9.92 2.60
C VAL A 177 -5.74 -10.89 1.93
N ARG A 178 -7.01 -10.86 2.33
CA ARG A 178 -8.07 -11.57 1.60
C ARG A 178 -8.21 -10.96 0.19
N ALA A 179 -8.13 -11.79 -0.85
CA ALA A 179 -8.11 -11.32 -2.23
C ALA A 179 -9.31 -10.44 -2.62
N SER A 180 -10.49 -10.71 -2.07
CA SER A 180 -11.67 -9.86 -2.30
C SER A 180 -11.50 -8.45 -1.74
N VAL A 181 -10.87 -8.30 -0.56
CA VAL A 181 -10.57 -7.01 0.05
C VAL A 181 -9.47 -6.29 -0.73
N ALA A 182 -8.42 -7.03 -1.13
CA ALA A 182 -7.34 -6.51 -1.94
C ALA A 182 -7.86 -5.88 -3.26
N ARG A 183 -8.70 -6.61 -4.00
CA ARG A 183 -9.32 -6.11 -5.23
C ARG A 183 -10.21 -4.89 -4.99
N ARG A 184 -11.03 -4.89 -3.93
CA ARG A 184 -11.85 -3.72 -3.57
C ARG A 184 -11.01 -2.49 -3.24
N ALA A 185 -9.84 -2.67 -2.61
CA ALA A 185 -8.93 -1.56 -2.33
C ALA A 185 -8.39 -0.91 -3.62
N VAL A 186 -8.11 -1.73 -4.64
CA VAL A 186 -7.70 -1.24 -5.97
C VAL A 186 -8.86 -0.51 -6.68
N ASP A 187 -10.08 -1.05 -6.60
CA ASP A 187 -11.28 -0.50 -7.25
C ASP A 187 -11.67 0.88 -6.71
N LEU A 188 -11.20 1.29 -5.53
CA LEU A 188 -11.43 2.63 -5.00
C LEU A 188 -10.80 3.75 -5.86
N ARG A 189 -9.85 3.42 -6.73
CA ARG A 189 -9.17 4.35 -7.66
C ARG A 189 -8.74 5.66 -7.00
N LEU A 190 -8.14 5.55 -5.82
CA LEU A 190 -7.67 6.73 -5.10
C LEU A 190 -6.58 7.46 -5.90
N ALA A 191 -6.62 8.78 -5.89
CA ALA A 191 -5.65 9.64 -6.57
C ALA A 191 -4.18 9.35 -6.17
N THR A 192 -3.99 8.93 -4.92
CA THR A 192 -2.72 8.46 -4.39
C THR A 192 -3.02 7.21 -3.56
N PRO A 193 -2.95 6.02 -4.15
CA PRO A 193 -3.19 4.80 -3.40
C PRO A 193 -2.08 4.63 -2.36
N TYR A 194 -2.50 4.27 -1.17
CA TYR A 194 -1.62 3.84 -0.09
C TYR A 194 -2.33 2.70 0.64
N PHE A 195 -2.07 1.48 0.19
CA PHE A 195 -2.90 0.32 0.55
C PHE A 195 -2.91 0.01 2.05
N VAL A 196 -1.86 0.40 2.80
CA VAL A 196 -1.85 0.28 4.26
C VAL A 196 -2.96 1.10 4.92
N ALA A 197 -3.22 2.31 4.42
CA ALA A 197 -4.30 3.17 4.91
C ALA A 197 -5.65 2.90 4.21
N THR A 198 -5.61 2.40 2.97
CA THR A 198 -6.82 2.15 2.18
C THR A 198 -7.64 0.98 2.73
N MET A 199 -7.00 -0.09 3.19
CA MET A 199 -7.71 -1.28 3.68
C MET A 199 -8.56 -1.03 4.93
N PRO A 200 -8.10 -0.27 5.96
CA PRO A 200 -8.95 0.15 7.07
C PRO A 200 -10.16 0.99 6.63
N LEU A 201 -10.04 1.83 5.58
CA LEU A 201 -11.16 2.61 5.06
C LEU A 201 -12.31 1.76 4.50
N LEU A 202 -12.02 0.55 4.02
CA LEU A 202 -13.03 -0.41 3.58
C LEU A 202 -13.77 -1.07 4.74
N GLY A 203 -13.41 -0.77 5.99
CA GLY A 203 -13.95 -1.48 7.15
C GLY A 203 -13.42 -2.91 7.28
N ALA A 204 -12.32 -3.24 6.62
CA ALA A 204 -11.68 -4.55 6.71
C ALA A 204 -11.24 -4.83 8.15
N ARG A 205 -11.52 -6.05 8.63
CA ARG A 205 -11.04 -6.48 9.95
C ARG A 205 -9.57 -6.81 9.85
N TRP A 206 -8.76 -6.13 10.63
CA TRP A 206 -7.32 -6.30 10.57
C TRP A 206 -6.72 -6.74 11.91
N ALA A 207 -5.60 -7.40 11.85
CA ALA A 207 -4.78 -7.78 12.98
C ALA A 207 -3.30 -7.55 12.67
N THR A 208 -2.46 -7.72 13.68
CA THR A 208 -1.00 -7.62 13.56
C THR A 208 -0.36 -8.86 14.17
N VAL A 209 0.76 -9.28 13.60
CA VAL A 209 1.60 -10.39 14.08
C VAL A 209 3.05 -9.93 14.11
N ASP A 210 3.74 -10.20 15.22
CA ASP A 210 5.17 -9.92 15.30
C ASP A 210 5.95 -10.88 14.39
N VAL A 211 6.79 -10.31 13.52
CA VAL A 211 7.59 -11.06 12.55
C VAL A 211 9.07 -10.74 12.69
N ALA A 212 9.91 -11.71 12.37
CA ALA A 212 11.33 -11.49 12.22
C ALA A 212 11.58 -10.54 11.03
N HIS A 213 12.64 -9.74 11.12
CA HIS A 213 13.04 -8.85 10.05
C HIS A 213 14.55 -8.91 9.88
N ARG A 214 14.99 -9.14 8.64
CA ARG A 214 16.43 -9.10 8.30
C ARG A 214 16.84 -7.67 8.03
N GLN A 215 18.00 -7.26 8.55
CA GLN A 215 18.58 -5.96 8.20
C GLN A 215 19.07 -6.00 6.75
N ARG A 216 18.80 -4.93 6.01
CA ARG A 216 19.35 -4.75 4.66
C ARG A 216 20.87 -4.71 4.74
N GLN A 217 21.54 -5.55 3.97
CA GLN A 217 23.01 -5.64 3.97
C GLN A 217 23.66 -4.42 3.29
N ASP A 218 22.93 -3.73 2.40
CA ASP A 218 23.45 -2.63 1.60
C ASP A 218 22.68 -1.33 1.81
N GLY A 219 23.43 -0.29 2.18
CA GLY A 219 23.10 1.12 2.01
C GLY A 219 22.05 1.69 2.96
N GLY A 220 22.49 2.57 3.88
CA GLY A 220 21.59 3.37 4.71
C GLY A 220 20.62 4.18 3.84
N SER A 221 19.32 4.07 4.11
CA SER A 221 18.29 4.89 3.49
C SER A 221 18.58 6.39 3.75
N ARG A 222 19.17 7.06 2.76
CA ARG A 222 19.32 8.53 2.74
C ARG A 222 18.01 9.20 2.31
N TRP A 223 16.90 8.80 2.92
CA TRP A 223 15.68 9.56 2.74
C TRP A 223 15.88 10.91 3.38
N ALA A 224 16.02 11.95 2.56
CA ALA A 224 16.08 13.31 3.07
C ALA A 224 14.82 13.55 3.90
N VAL A 225 14.98 14.22 5.05
CA VAL A 225 13.89 14.60 5.97
C VAL A 225 12.71 15.23 5.22
N TRP A 226 13.01 15.99 4.16
CA TRP A 226 12.02 16.60 3.28
C TRP A 226 11.11 15.58 2.58
N ARG A 227 11.64 14.42 2.12
CA ARG A 227 10.82 13.37 1.50
C ARG A 227 9.87 12.72 2.50
N LEU A 228 10.32 12.52 3.74
CA LEU A 228 9.45 12.03 4.81
C LEU A 228 8.32 13.01 5.10
N PHE A 229 8.62 14.31 5.10
CA PHE A 229 7.62 15.35 5.31
C PHE A 229 6.62 15.42 4.15
N ALA A 230 7.09 15.38 2.91
CA ALA A 230 6.25 15.35 1.72
C ALA A 230 5.34 14.11 1.70
N HIS A 231 5.88 12.93 2.02
CA HIS A 231 5.10 11.70 2.12
C HIS A 231 4.02 11.77 3.22
N SER A 232 4.36 12.33 4.39
CA SER A 232 3.40 12.54 5.48
C SER A 232 2.30 13.52 5.08
N ALA A 233 2.64 14.60 4.39
CA ALA A 233 1.66 15.55 3.88
C ALA A 233 0.73 14.91 2.84
N GLU A 234 1.26 14.14 1.89
CA GLU A 234 0.45 13.38 0.94
C GLU A 234 -0.54 12.44 1.65
N LEU A 235 -0.09 11.75 2.69
CA LEU A 235 -0.93 10.86 3.47
C LEU A 235 -2.06 11.63 4.18
N PHE A 236 -1.73 12.73 4.87
CA PHE A 236 -2.69 13.50 5.66
C PHE A 236 -3.74 14.18 4.79
N PHE A 237 -3.33 14.87 3.74
CA PHE A 237 -4.26 15.50 2.80
C PHE A 237 -5.02 14.49 1.94
N GLY A 238 -4.52 13.25 1.83
CA GLY A 238 -5.07 12.20 1.03
C GLY A 238 -6.17 11.40 1.67
N PHE A 239 -6.07 11.21 2.95
CA PHE A 239 -6.95 10.31 3.69
C PHE A 239 -7.78 11.04 4.75
N SER A 240 -7.67 12.38 4.85
CA SER A 240 -8.41 13.17 5.83
C SER A 240 -8.97 14.45 5.24
N LEU A 241 -10.22 14.78 5.58
CA LEU A 241 -10.84 16.08 5.32
C LEU A 241 -10.67 17.05 6.49
N ARG A 242 -10.11 16.62 7.62
CA ARG A 242 -9.94 17.48 8.80
C ARG A 242 -9.14 18.75 8.54
N PRO A 243 -8.01 18.73 7.76
CA PRO A 243 -7.32 19.98 7.46
C PRO A 243 -8.20 21.01 6.75
N LEU A 244 -9.11 20.55 5.87
CA LEU A 244 -10.07 21.42 5.21
C LEU A 244 -11.12 21.99 6.21
N MET A 245 -11.59 21.14 7.14
CA MET A 245 -12.52 21.58 8.19
C MET A 245 -11.88 22.61 9.13
N TRP A 246 -10.60 22.41 9.50
CA TRP A 246 -9.87 23.39 10.31
C TRP A 246 -9.64 24.69 9.57
N LEU A 247 -9.42 24.59 8.25
CA LEU A 247 -9.35 25.78 7.42
C LEU A 247 -10.63 26.59 7.49
N TYR A 248 -11.79 25.97 7.33
CA TYR A 248 -13.07 26.66 7.46
C TYR A 248 -13.23 27.30 8.83
N ALA A 249 -12.89 26.58 9.91
CA ALA A 249 -12.94 27.13 11.25
C ALA A 249 -11.97 28.31 11.45
N ALA A 250 -10.74 28.20 10.95
CA ALA A 250 -9.74 29.26 11.04
C ALA A 250 -10.18 30.51 10.27
N VAL A 251 -10.72 30.37 9.06
CA VAL A 251 -11.23 31.50 8.27
C VAL A 251 -12.44 32.13 8.97
N ALA A 252 -13.38 31.32 9.47
CA ALA A 252 -14.57 31.82 10.17
C ALA A 252 -14.22 32.63 11.44
N LEU A 253 -13.14 32.24 12.15
CA LEU A 253 -12.64 32.97 13.30
C LEU A 253 -11.81 34.18 12.90
N ALA A 254 -11.03 34.12 11.84
CA ALA A 254 -10.16 35.20 11.42
C ALA A 254 -10.90 36.39 10.82
N VAL A 255 -11.97 36.15 10.05
CA VAL A 255 -12.75 37.20 9.37
C VAL A 255 -13.27 38.28 10.36
N PRO A 256 -13.95 37.95 11.47
CA PRO A 256 -14.37 38.96 12.41
C PRO A 256 -13.22 39.72 13.07
N VAL A 257 -12.12 39.01 13.37
CA VAL A 257 -10.90 39.61 13.97
C VAL A 257 -10.26 40.62 13.01
N VAL A 258 -10.13 40.27 11.74
CA VAL A 258 -9.60 41.17 10.72
C VAL A 258 -10.46 42.40 10.51
N LEU A 259 -11.77 42.21 10.46
CA LEU A 259 -12.73 43.31 10.32
C LEU A 259 -12.68 44.26 11.54
N ALA A 260 -12.60 43.72 12.75
CA ALA A 260 -12.45 44.50 13.96
C ALA A 260 -11.11 45.25 14.01
N ALA A 261 -10.03 44.58 13.65
CA ALA A 261 -8.68 45.17 13.58
C ALA A 261 -8.61 46.29 12.53
N GLY A 262 -9.23 46.12 11.38
CA GLY A 262 -9.36 47.15 10.35
C GLY A 262 -10.14 48.38 10.84
N ALA A 263 -11.23 48.17 11.56
CA ALA A 263 -12.02 49.25 12.14
C ALA A 263 -11.28 50.13 13.18
N ILE A 264 -10.34 49.52 13.90
CA ILE A 264 -9.48 50.23 14.89
C ILE A 264 -8.11 50.65 14.34
N GLY A 265 -7.85 50.39 13.03
CA GLY A 265 -6.60 50.77 12.38
C GLY A 265 -5.35 49.98 12.89
N SER A 266 -5.53 48.73 13.33
CA SER A 266 -4.48 47.88 13.86
C SER A 266 -3.64 47.20 12.75
N PRO A 267 -2.39 47.56 12.50
CA PRO A 267 -1.55 46.92 11.49
C PRO A 267 -1.23 45.44 11.84
N ALA A 268 -1.11 45.11 13.12
CA ALA A 268 -0.87 43.75 13.57
C ALA A 268 -2.06 42.82 13.29
N GLY A 269 -3.28 43.33 13.43
CA GLY A 269 -4.48 42.61 13.10
C GLY A 269 -4.63 42.35 11.58
N ALA A 270 -4.26 43.33 10.75
CA ALA A 270 -4.23 43.16 9.31
C ALA A 270 -3.21 42.08 8.88
N LEU A 271 -1.98 42.14 9.40
CA LEU A 271 -0.97 41.13 9.11
C LEU A 271 -1.36 39.73 9.56
N ALA A 272 -1.99 39.58 10.74
CA ALA A 272 -2.48 38.30 11.21
C ALA A 272 -3.54 37.73 10.25
N GLY A 273 -4.43 38.58 9.72
CA GLY A 273 -5.43 38.16 8.73
C GLY A 273 -4.81 37.70 7.42
N GLU A 274 -3.81 38.40 6.92
CA GLU A 274 -3.08 38.00 5.70
C GLU A 274 -2.40 36.66 5.87
N VAL A 275 -1.76 36.39 7.01
CA VAL A 275 -1.13 35.10 7.30
C VAL A 275 -2.15 33.98 7.31
N VAL A 276 -3.34 34.17 7.92
CA VAL A 276 -4.41 33.18 7.92
C VAL A 276 -4.92 32.95 6.52
N LEU A 277 -5.11 34.00 5.72
CA LEU A 277 -5.59 33.89 4.34
C LEU A 277 -4.59 33.14 3.45
N LEU A 278 -3.30 33.44 3.56
CA LEU A 278 -2.24 32.73 2.83
C LEU A 278 -2.20 31.24 3.21
N GLY A 279 -2.31 30.93 4.50
CA GLY A 279 -2.43 29.56 4.98
C GLY A 279 -3.65 28.85 4.39
N ALA A 280 -4.79 29.55 4.33
CA ALA A 280 -6.02 29.09 3.75
C ALA A 280 -5.86 28.72 2.25
N VAL A 281 -5.27 29.63 1.49
CA VAL A 281 -4.98 29.42 0.08
C VAL A 281 -4.04 28.24 -0.12
N GLY A 282 -3.01 28.09 0.73
CA GLY A 282 -2.08 26.96 0.67
C GLY A 282 -2.76 25.60 0.88
N VAL A 283 -3.63 25.50 1.88
CA VAL A 283 -4.39 24.26 2.13
C VAL A 283 -5.36 23.98 0.97
N LEU A 284 -6.09 24.98 0.49
CA LEU A 284 -7.00 24.83 -0.64
C LEU A 284 -6.25 24.39 -1.91
N ALA A 285 -5.11 25.01 -2.19
CA ALA A 285 -4.25 24.65 -3.31
C ALA A 285 -3.77 23.20 -3.24
N ALA A 286 -3.45 22.70 -2.04
CA ALA A 286 -3.05 21.30 -1.83
C ALA A 286 -4.20 20.32 -2.20
N TYR A 287 -5.45 20.63 -1.81
CA TYR A 287 -6.61 19.81 -2.18
C TYR A 287 -6.93 19.90 -3.68
N VAL A 288 -6.88 21.11 -4.28
CA VAL A 288 -7.11 21.31 -5.71
C VAL A 288 -6.04 20.57 -6.54
N HIS A 289 -4.76 20.72 -6.19
CA HIS A 289 -3.67 19.98 -6.81
C HIS A 289 -3.91 18.48 -6.81
N ARG A 290 -4.39 17.95 -5.68
CA ARG A 290 -4.70 16.53 -5.55
C ARG A 290 -5.88 16.10 -6.42
N LEU A 291 -6.96 16.90 -6.46
CA LEU A 291 -8.12 16.64 -7.34
C LEU A 291 -7.70 16.60 -8.81
N VAL A 292 -6.93 17.59 -9.24
CA VAL A 292 -6.40 17.66 -10.60
C VAL A 292 -5.50 16.46 -10.89
N ARG A 293 -4.60 16.12 -9.97
CA ARG A 293 -3.70 14.96 -10.12
C ARG A 293 -4.48 13.64 -10.22
N GLY A 294 -5.58 13.50 -9.48
CA GLY A 294 -6.47 12.34 -9.54
C GLY A 294 -7.26 12.26 -10.83
N SER A 295 -7.68 13.38 -11.38
CA SER A 295 -8.44 13.44 -12.64
C SER A 295 -7.57 13.20 -13.89
N VAL A 296 -6.29 13.56 -13.82
CA VAL A 296 -5.34 13.44 -14.95
C VAL A 296 -4.72 12.03 -15.06
N ARG A 297 -4.80 11.20 -14.01
CA ARG A 297 -4.26 9.84 -14.03
C ARG A 297 -5.36 8.80 -14.33
N PRO A 298 -5.54 8.40 -15.58
CA PRO A 298 -6.59 7.44 -15.96
C PRO A 298 -6.36 6.03 -15.43
N ALA A 299 -5.10 5.61 -15.25
CA ALA A 299 -4.75 4.29 -14.73
C ALA A 299 -3.61 4.36 -13.71
N LEU A 300 -3.62 3.41 -12.75
CA LEU A 300 -2.58 3.28 -11.74
C LEU A 300 -1.25 2.82 -12.37
N PHE A 301 -1.33 1.97 -13.39
CA PHE A 301 -0.22 1.42 -14.16
C PHE A 301 -0.68 1.06 -15.57
N TYR A 302 0.26 0.83 -16.47
CA TYR A 302 0.03 0.22 -17.77
C TYR A 302 0.94 -0.98 -17.95
N VAL A 303 0.36 -2.14 -18.26
CA VAL A 303 1.05 -3.39 -18.51
C VAL A 303 1.55 -3.42 -19.95
N ARG A 304 2.85 -3.65 -20.11
CA ARG A 304 3.50 -3.88 -21.41
C ARG A 304 3.47 -5.34 -21.79
N GLU A 305 3.72 -6.22 -20.83
CA GLU A 305 3.86 -7.66 -21.05
C GLU A 305 3.43 -8.45 -19.81
N ALA A 306 2.80 -9.60 -20.01
CA ALA A 306 2.43 -10.52 -18.95
C ALA A 306 2.25 -11.94 -19.49
N ASN A 307 2.35 -12.97 -18.63
CA ASN A 307 1.96 -14.34 -18.95
C ASN A 307 0.58 -14.72 -18.41
N ILE A 308 -0.21 -13.72 -18.04
CA ILE A 308 -1.60 -13.84 -17.56
C ILE A 308 -2.54 -12.93 -18.36
N PRO A 309 -3.85 -13.21 -18.38
CA PRO A 309 -4.82 -12.28 -18.95
C PRO A 309 -4.82 -10.95 -18.22
N ILE A 310 -4.71 -9.86 -18.96
CA ILE A 310 -4.72 -8.48 -18.46
C ILE A 310 -6.01 -7.80 -18.88
N ALA A 311 -6.62 -7.05 -17.97
CA ALA A 311 -7.80 -6.23 -18.27
C ALA A 311 -7.45 -5.17 -19.35
N PRO A 312 -8.32 -4.95 -20.33
CA PRO A 312 -8.02 -4.03 -21.44
C PRO A 312 -7.64 -2.62 -20.99
N GLU A 313 -8.25 -2.13 -19.91
CA GLU A 313 -7.96 -0.81 -19.34
C GLU A 313 -6.57 -0.70 -18.70
N ASP A 314 -5.95 -1.83 -18.35
CA ASP A 314 -4.61 -1.87 -17.77
C ASP A 314 -3.54 -2.18 -18.82
N SER A 315 -3.91 -2.60 -20.03
CA SER A 315 -2.96 -2.89 -21.11
C SER A 315 -2.49 -1.58 -21.76
N LEU A 316 -1.18 -1.49 -22.02
CA LEU A 316 -0.63 -0.40 -22.83
C LEU A 316 -1.12 -0.49 -24.29
N TYR A 317 -1.35 -1.70 -24.78
CA TYR A 317 -1.81 -1.97 -26.14
C TYR A 317 -3.30 -2.33 -26.09
N ALA A 318 -4.14 -1.47 -26.66
CA ALA A 318 -5.60 -1.61 -26.64
C ALA A 318 -6.11 -2.90 -27.29
N GLU A 319 -5.32 -3.53 -28.16
CA GLU A 319 -5.54 -4.86 -28.70
C GLU A 319 -4.66 -5.86 -27.93
N ALA A 320 -5.21 -6.45 -26.87
CA ALA A 320 -4.59 -7.63 -26.29
C ALA A 320 -4.51 -8.70 -27.40
N PRO A 321 -3.33 -9.29 -27.68
CA PRO A 321 -3.26 -10.39 -28.63
C PRO A 321 -4.23 -11.47 -28.16
N ALA A 322 -5.14 -11.87 -29.05
CA ALA A 322 -6.07 -12.95 -28.80
C ALA A 322 -5.25 -14.15 -28.27
N VAL A 323 -5.52 -14.59 -27.05
CA VAL A 323 -4.93 -15.80 -26.51
C VAL A 323 -5.20 -16.89 -27.53
N ARG A 324 -4.16 -17.34 -28.24
CA ARG A 324 -4.30 -18.51 -29.12
C ARG A 324 -4.69 -19.66 -28.20
N GLU A 325 -5.94 -20.10 -28.33
CA GLU A 325 -6.33 -21.37 -27.73
C GLU A 325 -5.36 -22.45 -28.20
N PRO A 326 -4.84 -23.30 -27.31
CA PRO A 326 -4.07 -24.44 -27.74
C PRO A 326 -4.92 -25.25 -28.70
N ALA A 327 -4.42 -25.50 -29.91
CA ALA A 327 -5.06 -26.36 -30.88
C ALA A 327 -5.42 -27.69 -30.19
N ARG A 328 -6.69 -28.10 -30.33
CA ARG A 328 -7.23 -29.35 -29.81
C ARG A 328 -6.56 -30.55 -30.45
#